data_69fd5032ab9c2654c1bc359ef8a253cb
#
_entry.id   69fd5032ab9c2654c1bc359ef8a253cb
#
_cell.length_a   1.000
_cell.length_b   1.000
_cell.length_c   1.000
_cell.angle_alpha   90.00
_cell.angle_beta   90.00
_cell.angle_gamma   90.00
#
_symmetry.space_group_name_H-M   'P 1'
#
loop_
_entity.id
_entity.type
_entity.pdbx_description
1 polymer ?
#
loop_
_entity_poly.entity_id
_entity_poly.type
_entity_poly.pdbx_seq_one_letter_code
_entity_poly.pdbx_strand_id
1 'polypeptide(L)'
;FFFCKNPDKDFIRKRKLDFKKMMHLIISMESGSLNHELLKFFEYDSSVPTGSAFYQQRSKLSVSAFRHLLKEFNLKFPLEKFRGKYYLIACDGSEFNIARNLKDADTFHEPNGKSVSGFNMVHTISLYEVCSKRYLDLEVQPGRLKNEFQAICNLMDRYAYGGSPIFIADRGFSSYNVFAHAIENNVDFLIRAKDLNVQRFLGVG
;
A
#
# COMPACT_ATOMS: atom_id res chain seq x y z
N PHE A 1 -5.69 9.34 -21.09
CA PHE A 1 -5.80 8.44 -19.89
C PHE A 1 -4.56 8.53 -19.03
N PHE A 2 -4.53 9.41 -18.02
CA PHE A 2 -3.38 9.63 -17.11
C PHE A 2 -2.98 8.40 -16.29
N PHE A 3 -3.84 7.39 -16.21
CA PHE A 3 -3.64 6.19 -15.37
C PHE A 3 -3.22 4.94 -16.15
N CYS A 4 -2.73 5.13 -17.36
CA CYS A 4 -2.15 4.08 -18.19
C CYS A 4 -0.65 4.31 -18.37
N LYS A 5 0.12 3.23 -18.60
CA LYS A 5 1.56 3.35 -18.84
C LYS A 5 1.88 4.13 -20.11
N ASN A 6 1.07 3.94 -21.16
CA ASN A 6 1.18 4.66 -22.43
C ASN A 6 -0.17 5.30 -22.78
N PRO A 7 -0.42 6.55 -22.35
CA PRO A 7 -1.73 7.20 -22.47
C PRO A 7 -2.30 7.24 -23.90
N ASP A 8 -1.45 7.34 -24.92
CA ASP A 8 -1.84 7.45 -26.31
C ASP A 8 -2.05 6.09 -27.01
N LYS A 9 -1.73 4.99 -26.36
CA LYS A 9 -1.80 3.63 -26.94
C LYS A 9 -2.65 2.69 -26.15
N ASP A 10 -2.71 2.85 -24.83
CA ASP A 10 -3.38 1.92 -23.94
C ASP A 10 -4.88 2.22 -23.84
N PHE A 11 -5.70 1.19 -23.90
CA PHE A 11 -7.16 1.24 -23.79
C PHE A 11 -7.90 2.15 -24.81
N ILE A 12 -7.24 2.59 -25.89
CA ILE A 12 -7.87 3.37 -26.97
C ILE A 12 -8.80 2.52 -27.87
N ARG A 13 -8.50 1.23 -28.00
CA ARG A 13 -9.31 0.31 -28.78
C ARG A 13 -10.46 -0.25 -27.95
N LYS A 14 -11.65 -0.29 -28.54
CA LYS A 14 -12.83 -0.94 -27.95
C LYS A 14 -12.57 -2.44 -27.77
N ARG A 15 -12.37 -2.89 -26.52
CA ARG A 15 -12.13 -4.31 -26.15
C ARG A 15 -13.07 -4.70 -25.01
N LYS A 16 -13.25 -6.02 -24.80
CA LYS A 16 -14.06 -6.54 -23.67
C LYS A 16 -13.55 -6.08 -22.32
N LEU A 17 -12.21 -6.06 -22.14
CA LEU A 17 -11.53 -5.53 -20.98
C LEU A 17 -11.02 -4.11 -21.30
N ASP A 18 -11.88 -3.13 -21.21
CA ASP A 18 -11.52 -1.71 -21.20
C ASP A 18 -10.95 -1.28 -19.85
N PHE A 19 -10.50 -0.03 -19.73
CA PHE A 19 -9.91 0.51 -18.51
C PHE A 19 -10.83 0.37 -17.29
N LYS A 20 -12.10 0.78 -17.43
CA LYS A 20 -13.07 0.75 -16.33
C LYS A 20 -13.35 -0.67 -15.85
N LYS A 21 -13.57 -1.60 -16.80
CA LYS A 21 -13.80 -3.01 -16.49
C LYS A 21 -12.58 -3.66 -15.85
N MET A 22 -11.35 -3.31 -16.30
CA MET A 22 -10.12 -3.81 -15.68
C MET A 22 -9.98 -3.35 -14.23
N MET A 23 -10.21 -2.08 -13.95
CA MET A 23 -10.18 -1.55 -12.58
C MET A 23 -11.23 -2.23 -11.71
N HIS A 24 -12.47 -2.34 -12.22
CA HIS A 24 -13.57 -2.98 -11.48
C HIS A 24 -13.27 -4.46 -11.20
N LEU A 25 -12.83 -5.21 -12.22
CA LEU A 25 -12.46 -6.62 -12.07
C LEU A 25 -11.39 -6.81 -11.00
N ILE A 26 -10.27 -6.04 -11.05
CA ILE A 26 -9.18 -6.20 -10.08
C ILE A 26 -9.65 -5.89 -8.65
N ILE A 27 -10.50 -4.89 -8.46
CA ILE A 27 -11.01 -4.51 -7.12
C ILE A 27 -12.02 -5.52 -6.60
N SER A 28 -12.80 -6.15 -7.49
CA SER A 28 -13.82 -7.14 -7.12
C SER A 28 -13.31 -8.57 -7.02
N MET A 29 -12.03 -8.82 -7.37
CA MET A 29 -11.42 -10.15 -7.24
C MET A 29 -11.40 -10.61 -5.78
N GLU A 30 -11.74 -11.87 -5.59
CA GLU A 30 -11.70 -12.58 -4.31
C GLU A 30 -10.50 -13.55 -4.26
N SER A 31 -10.64 -14.68 -3.63
CA SER A 31 -9.58 -15.69 -3.44
C SER A 31 -9.59 -16.82 -4.48
N GLY A 32 -10.38 -16.69 -5.55
CA GLY A 32 -10.52 -17.69 -6.60
C GLY A 32 -9.32 -17.71 -7.57
N SER A 33 -9.28 -18.75 -8.43
CA SER A 33 -8.35 -18.72 -9.55
C SER A 33 -8.73 -17.62 -10.56
N LEU A 34 -7.76 -17.08 -11.31
CA LEU A 34 -8.04 -16.03 -12.29
C LEU A 34 -9.16 -16.39 -13.26
N ASN A 35 -9.21 -17.65 -13.72
CA ASN A 35 -10.27 -18.10 -14.61
C ASN A 35 -11.64 -18.06 -13.93
N HIS A 36 -11.72 -18.45 -12.67
CA HIS A 36 -12.95 -18.39 -11.89
C HIS A 36 -13.41 -16.95 -11.69
N GLU A 37 -12.50 -16.04 -11.34
CA GLU A 37 -12.78 -14.61 -11.18
C GLU A 37 -13.28 -13.97 -12.49
N LEU A 38 -12.67 -14.34 -13.63
CA LEU A 38 -13.12 -13.89 -14.95
C LEU A 38 -14.52 -14.41 -15.26
N LEU A 39 -14.79 -15.70 -15.05
CA LEU A 39 -16.10 -16.30 -15.25
C LEU A 39 -17.16 -15.61 -14.41
N LYS A 40 -16.90 -15.42 -13.12
CA LYS A 40 -17.79 -14.75 -12.17
C LYS A 40 -18.08 -13.30 -12.60
N PHE A 41 -17.05 -12.54 -12.94
CA PHE A 41 -17.19 -11.13 -13.34
C PHE A 41 -17.99 -10.93 -14.63
N PHE A 42 -17.90 -11.87 -15.57
CA PHE A 42 -18.65 -11.88 -16.81
C PHE A 42 -19.92 -12.75 -16.77
N GLU A 43 -20.42 -13.08 -15.56
CA GLU A 43 -21.68 -13.79 -15.34
C GLU A 43 -21.76 -15.13 -16.11
N TYR A 44 -20.61 -15.81 -16.26
CA TYR A 44 -20.47 -17.09 -16.99
C TYR A 44 -20.84 -17.02 -18.48
N ASP A 45 -20.79 -15.82 -19.08
CA ASP A 45 -21.02 -15.67 -20.54
C ASP A 45 -19.97 -16.45 -21.34
N SER A 46 -20.40 -17.03 -22.48
CA SER A 46 -19.52 -17.81 -23.38
C SER A 46 -18.38 -16.97 -23.99
N SER A 47 -18.50 -15.66 -23.95
CA SER A 47 -17.54 -14.70 -24.50
C SER A 47 -16.50 -14.18 -23.48
N VAL A 48 -16.32 -14.87 -22.35
CA VAL A 48 -15.35 -14.48 -21.31
C VAL A 48 -13.93 -14.28 -21.88
N PRO A 49 -13.26 -13.19 -21.55
CA PRO A 49 -11.86 -12.98 -21.92
C PRO A 49 -10.94 -14.04 -21.32
N THR A 50 -9.90 -14.43 -22.05
CA THR A 50 -8.89 -15.36 -21.54
C THR A 50 -8.01 -14.73 -20.46
N GLY A 51 -7.36 -15.55 -19.62
CA GLY A 51 -6.36 -15.09 -18.67
C GLY A 51 -5.21 -14.35 -19.34
N SER A 52 -4.79 -14.75 -20.55
CA SER A 52 -3.79 -14.01 -21.34
C SER A 52 -4.25 -12.60 -21.68
N ALA A 53 -5.51 -12.43 -22.11
CA ALA A 53 -6.07 -11.11 -22.38
C ALA A 53 -6.11 -10.24 -21.10
N PHE A 54 -6.44 -10.83 -19.95
CA PHE A 54 -6.36 -10.14 -18.67
C PHE A 54 -4.95 -9.65 -18.36
N TYR A 55 -3.93 -10.50 -18.44
CA TYR A 55 -2.55 -10.12 -18.16
C TYR A 55 -2.06 -8.99 -19.09
N GLN A 56 -2.38 -9.07 -20.40
CA GLN A 56 -2.06 -8.04 -21.36
C GLN A 56 -2.72 -6.69 -21.04
N GLN A 57 -3.97 -6.68 -20.60
CA GLN A 57 -4.64 -5.43 -20.24
C GLN A 57 -4.18 -4.91 -18.87
N ARG A 58 -4.00 -5.79 -17.88
CA ARG A 58 -3.47 -5.42 -16.55
C ARG A 58 -2.11 -4.75 -16.65
N SER A 59 -1.21 -5.23 -17.50
CA SER A 59 0.13 -4.67 -17.67
C SER A 59 0.16 -3.22 -18.16
N LYS A 60 -0.96 -2.72 -18.70
CA LYS A 60 -1.13 -1.32 -19.17
C LYS A 60 -1.57 -0.36 -18.06
N LEU A 61 -2.10 -0.86 -16.97
CA LEU A 61 -2.51 -0.02 -15.84
C LEU A 61 -1.31 0.57 -15.13
N SER A 62 -1.42 1.83 -14.75
CA SER A 62 -0.49 2.45 -13.79
C SER A 62 -0.94 2.16 -12.36
N VAL A 63 0.01 1.91 -11.46
CA VAL A 63 -0.25 1.76 -10.02
C VAL A 63 -0.88 3.03 -9.44
N SER A 64 -0.56 4.19 -10.00
CA SER A 64 -1.14 5.48 -9.62
C SER A 64 -2.67 5.53 -9.73
N ALA A 65 -3.28 4.71 -10.62
CA ALA A 65 -4.73 4.59 -10.73
C ALA A 65 -5.39 4.12 -9.42
N PHE A 66 -4.80 3.11 -8.79
CA PHE A 66 -5.32 2.55 -7.53
C PHE A 66 -5.11 3.50 -6.35
N ARG A 67 -3.94 4.15 -6.29
CA ARG A 67 -3.66 5.19 -5.27
C ARG A 67 -4.63 6.37 -5.40
N HIS A 68 -4.86 6.86 -6.62
CA HIS A 68 -5.84 7.90 -6.87
C HIS A 68 -7.25 7.49 -6.44
N LEU A 69 -7.68 6.29 -6.81
CA LEU A 69 -9.00 5.78 -6.45
C LEU A 69 -9.18 5.67 -4.93
N LEU A 70 -8.17 5.17 -4.21
CA LEU A 70 -8.19 5.10 -2.75
C LEU A 70 -8.30 6.50 -2.13
N LYS A 71 -7.54 7.47 -2.64
CA LYS A 71 -7.58 8.85 -2.19
C LYS A 71 -8.96 9.48 -2.42
N GLU A 72 -9.51 9.38 -3.63
CA GLU A 72 -10.82 9.93 -3.97
C GLU A 72 -11.95 9.28 -3.15
N PHE A 73 -11.87 7.97 -2.92
CA PHE A 73 -12.81 7.27 -2.03
C PHE A 73 -12.78 7.86 -0.63
N ASN A 74 -11.60 8.02 -0.04
CA ASN A 74 -11.45 8.54 1.32
C ASN A 74 -11.84 10.03 1.43
N LEU A 75 -11.61 10.82 0.39
CA LEU A 75 -12.05 12.22 0.36
C LEU A 75 -13.57 12.36 0.22
N LYS A 76 -14.22 11.43 -0.48
CA LYS A 76 -15.67 11.43 -0.69
C LYS A 76 -16.46 11.05 0.57
N PHE A 77 -15.91 10.21 1.41
CA PHE A 77 -16.55 9.74 2.62
C PHE A 77 -15.82 10.30 3.85
N PRO A 78 -16.47 11.17 4.67
CA PRO A 78 -15.84 11.77 5.83
C PRO A 78 -15.24 10.72 6.76
N LEU A 79 -14.09 11.03 7.34
CA LEU A 79 -13.49 10.23 8.40
C LEU A 79 -14.15 10.53 9.73
N GLU A 80 -14.31 9.51 10.56
CA GLU A 80 -14.78 9.66 11.93
C GLU A 80 -13.67 10.23 12.82
N LYS A 81 -14.06 11.10 13.77
CA LYS A 81 -13.12 11.74 14.68
C LYS A 81 -13.20 11.13 16.08
N PHE A 82 -12.09 10.73 16.63
CA PHE A 82 -12.00 10.39 18.03
C PHE A 82 -12.27 11.64 18.89
N ARG A 83 -13.24 11.52 19.83
CA ARG A 83 -13.72 12.61 20.67
C ARG A 83 -14.09 13.89 19.87
N GLY A 84 -14.60 13.73 18.65
CA GLY A 84 -14.99 14.85 17.79
C GLY A 84 -13.85 15.72 17.25
N LYS A 85 -12.60 15.42 17.56
CA LYS A 85 -11.45 16.28 17.27
C LYS A 85 -10.35 15.60 16.46
N TYR A 86 -9.87 14.45 16.88
CA TYR A 86 -8.65 13.82 16.37
C TYR A 86 -8.91 12.72 15.36
N TYR A 87 -8.03 12.57 14.37
CA TYR A 87 -7.94 11.35 13.55
C TYR A 87 -6.86 10.44 14.11
N LEU A 88 -7.19 9.19 14.40
CA LEU A 88 -6.24 8.21 14.93
C LEU A 88 -5.70 7.36 13.78
N ILE A 89 -4.47 7.62 13.38
CA ILE A 89 -3.82 7.02 12.21
C ILE A 89 -2.82 5.96 12.67
N ALA A 90 -3.22 4.70 12.65
CA ALA A 90 -2.32 3.60 12.94
C ALA A 90 -1.37 3.38 11.75
N CYS A 91 -0.09 3.22 12.06
CA CYS A 91 0.97 2.93 11.09
C CYS A 91 1.57 1.57 11.44
N ASP A 92 1.51 0.64 10.49
CA ASP A 92 2.07 -0.70 10.70
C ASP A 92 2.63 -1.27 9.41
N GLY A 93 3.62 -2.16 9.58
CA GLY A 93 4.28 -2.87 8.50
C GLY A 93 3.71 -4.27 8.29
N SER A 94 3.57 -4.67 7.03
CA SER A 94 3.15 -6.01 6.65
C SER A 94 4.00 -6.55 5.50
N GLU A 95 4.23 -7.85 5.50
CA GLU A 95 4.99 -8.53 4.47
C GLU A 95 4.07 -9.42 3.63
N PHE A 96 4.20 -9.33 2.31
CA PHE A 96 3.39 -10.11 1.38
C PHE A 96 4.28 -10.92 0.44
N ASN A 97 4.08 -12.24 0.44
CA ASN A 97 4.70 -13.10 -0.56
C ASN A 97 4.08 -12.81 -1.93
N ILE A 98 4.95 -12.70 -2.93
CA ILE A 98 4.55 -12.51 -4.33
C ILE A 98 5.01 -13.69 -5.18
N ALA A 99 4.57 -13.76 -6.44
CA ALA A 99 4.96 -14.82 -7.35
C ALA A 99 6.49 -14.93 -7.45
N ARG A 100 6.99 -16.16 -7.34
CA ARG A 100 8.43 -16.44 -7.34
C ARG A 100 9.08 -16.02 -8.66
N ASN A 101 10.12 -15.19 -8.56
CA ASN A 101 10.92 -14.71 -9.68
C ASN A 101 12.38 -14.57 -9.25
N LEU A 102 13.24 -15.49 -9.65
CA LEU A 102 14.68 -15.49 -9.32
C LEU A 102 15.44 -14.31 -9.93
N LYS A 103 14.90 -13.70 -10.99
CA LYS A 103 15.54 -12.57 -11.66
C LYS A 103 15.28 -11.22 -10.96
N ASP A 104 14.37 -11.20 -10.02
CA ASP A 104 14.02 -10.01 -9.24
C ASP A 104 14.79 -10.02 -7.93
N ALA A 105 16.06 -9.57 -7.98
CA ALA A 105 16.96 -9.58 -6.85
C ALA A 105 16.51 -8.70 -5.68
N ASP A 106 15.70 -7.68 -5.93
CA ASP A 106 15.23 -6.75 -4.90
C ASP A 106 14.16 -7.34 -4.00
N THR A 107 13.40 -8.32 -4.52
CA THR A 107 12.34 -9.00 -3.77
C THR A 107 12.66 -10.46 -3.43
N PHE A 108 13.66 -11.08 -4.10
CA PHE A 108 13.98 -12.48 -3.90
C PHE A 108 14.81 -12.70 -2.64
N HIS A 109 14.31 -13.57 -1.78
CA HIS A 109 14.98 -14.10 -0.60
C HIS A 109 15.48 -15.52 -0.87
N GLU A 110 16.77 -15.74 -0.65
CA GLU A 110 17.41 -17.04 -0.82
C GLU A 110 16.78 -18.12 0.08
N PRO A 111 16.95 -19.40 -0.28
CA PRO A 111 16.55 -20.51 0.56
C PRO A 111 17.07 -20.36 2.01
N ASN A 112 16.22 -20.70 2.96
CA ASN A 112 16.54 -20.69 4.37
C ASN A 112 15.83 -21.85 5.10
N GLY A 113 16.00 -21.97 6.41
CA GLY A 113 15.39 -23.04 7.21
C GLY A 113 13.84 -23.12 7.14
N LYS A 114 13.18 -22.06 6.65
CA LYS A 114 11.72 -22.01 6.49
C LYS A 114 11.27 -22.17 5.04
N SER A 115 12.14 -21.94 4.06
CA SER A 115 11.83 -22.03 2.63
C SER A 115 12.99 -22.68 1.88
N VAL A 116 12.79 -23.90 1.41
CA VAL A 116 13.78 -24.69 0.67
C VAL A 116 14.11 -24.11 -0.71
N SER A 117 13.17 -23.44 -1.35
CA SER A 117 13.31 -22.92 -2.72
C SER A 117 13.50 -21.39 -2.79
N GLY A 118 13.54 -20.72 -1.63
CA GLY A 118 13.48 -19.26 -1.59
C GLY A 118 12.10 -18.70 -2.00
N PHE A 119 11.91 -17.40 -1.83
CA PHE A 119 10.64 -16.73 -2.12
C PHE A 119 10.85 -15.26 -2.46
N ASN A 120 9.88 -14.67 -3.15
CA ASN A 120 9.85 -13.22 -3.36
C ASN A 120 8.81 -12.58 -2.43
N MET A 121 9.17 -11.43 -1.88
CA MET A 121 8.36 -10.72 -0.90
C MET A 121 8.42 -9.22 -1.13
N VAL A 122 7.31 -8.54 -0.91
CA VAL A 122 7.23 -7.08 -0.78
C VAL A 122 6.88 -6.74 0.65
N HIS A 123 7.38 -5.61 1.10
CA HIS A 123 7.04 -5.00 2.39
C HIS A 123 6.14 -3.80 2.17
N THR A 124 5.14 -3.61 3.01
CA THR A 124 4.25 -2.46 2.96
C THR A 124 4.16 -1.78 4.31
N ILE A 125 4.15 -0.46 4.31
CA ILE A 125 3.71 0.34 5.45
C ILE A 125 2.39 0.96 5.07
N SER A 126 1.39 0.90 5.95
CA SER A 126 0.06 1.44 5.70
C SER A 126 -0.36 2.45 6.76
N LEU A 127 -1.16 3.43 6.33
CA LEU A 127 -1.91 4.33 7.20
C LEU A 127 -3.35 3.82 7.33
N TYR A 128 -3.76 3.49 8.53
CA TYR A 128 -5.10 3.01 8.84
C TYR A 128 -5.80 3.93 9.83
N GLU A 129 -6.90 4.56 9.42
CA GLU A 129 -7.71 5.36 10.32
C GLU A 129 -8.59 4.46 11.17
N VAL A 130 -8.37 4.51 12.48
CA VAL A 130 -8.89 3.52 13.45
C VAL A 130 -10.40 3.64 13.66
N CYS A 131 -10.95 4.87 13.75
CA CYS A 131 -12.37 5.09 13.99
C CYS A 131 -13.21 4.71 12.78
N SER A 132 -12.84 5.17 11.60
CA SER A 132 -13.54 4.85 10.34
C SER A 132 -13.21 3.46 9.79
N LYS A 133 -12.21 2.78 10.36
CA LYS A 133 -11.74 1.44 9.92
C LYS A 133 -11.36 1.40 8.44
N ARG A 134 -10.57 2.39 8.00
CA ARG A 134 -10.18 2.54 6.59
C ARG A 134 -8.68 2.74 6.41
N TYR A 135 -8.15 2.13 5.36
CA TYR A 135 -6.82 2.44 4.86
C TYR A 135 -6.85 3.78 4.12
N LEU A 136 -5.91 4.66 4.44
CA LEU A 136 -5.80 5.99 3.83
C LEU A 136 -4.74 6.02 2.73
N ASP A 137 -3.59 5.43 2.98
CA ASP A 137 -2.47 5.34 2.03
C ASP A 137 -1.59 4.14 2.39
N LEU A 138 -0.71 3.77 1.47
CA LEU A 138 0.29 2.74 1.70
C LEU A 138 1.56 3.01 0.89
N GLU A 139 2.69 2.56 1.43
CA GLU A 139 3.99 2.51 0.74
C GLU A 139 4.36 1.06 0.51
N VAL A 140 4.74 0.70 -0.72
CA VAL A 140 5.20 -0.64 -1.08
C VAL A 140 6.68 -0.58 -1.40
N GLN A 141 7.47 -1.43 -0.74
CA GLN A 141 8.91 -1.54 -0.93
C GLN A 141 9.30 -2.98 -1.30
N PRO A 142 10.33 -3.17 -2.14
CA PRO A 142 10.92 -4.49 -2.32
C PRO A 142 11.40 -5.05 -0.98
N GLY A 143 11.15 -6.33 -0.70
CA GLY A 143 11.38 -6.91 0.62
C GLY A 143 12.83 -6.84 1.11
N ARG A 144 13.81 -6.86 0.18
CA ARG A 144 15.24 -6.73 0.50
C ARG A 144 15.72 -5.29 0.66
N LEU A 145 14.96 -4.33 0.16
CA LEU A 145 15.30 -2.89 0.18
C LEU A 145 14.37 -2.12 1.11
N LYS A 146 13.72 -2.80 2.05
CA LYS A 146 12.78 -2.16 2.97
C LYS A 146 13.47 -1.15 3.89
N ASN A 147 12.85 0.00 4.01
CA ASN A 147 13.21 1.05 4.95
C ASN A 147 11.94 1.62 5.57
N GLU A 148 11.56 1.06 6.71
CA GLU A 148 10.30 1.38 7.41
C GLU A 148 10.27 2.84 7.87
N PHE A 149 11.40 3.39 8.32
CA PHE A 149 11.49 4.78 8.75
C PHE A 149 11.25 5.75 7.59
N GLN A 150 11.86 5.49 6.43
CA GLN A 150 11.63 6.32 5.26
C GLN A 150 10.19 6.19 4.75
N ALA A 151 9.62 4.99 4.80
CA ALA A 151 8.26 4.76 4.36
C ALA A 151 7.23 5.54 5.20
N ILE A 152 7.35 5.52 6.54
CA ILE A 152 6.44 6.29 7.40
C ILE A 152 6.63 7.81 7.22
N CYS A 153 7.87 8.30 7.03
CA CYS A 153 8.13 9.70 6.70
C CYS A 153 7.44 10.10 5.38
N ASN A 154 7.61 9.32 4.32
CA ASN A 154 6.96 9.55 3.04
C ASN A 154 5.41 9.57 3.16
N LEU A 155 4.85 8.73 4.03
CA LEU A 155 3.42 8.68 4.28
C LEU A 155 2.92 9.91 5.07
N MET A 156 3.69 10.39 6.05
CA MET A 156 3.39 11.63 6.76
C MET A 156 3.42 12.84 5.82
N ASP A 157 4.43 12.94 4.96
CA ASP A 157 4.59 14.02 3.98
C ASP A 157 3.44 14.04 2.94
N ARG A 158 2.85 12.88 2.64
CA ARG A 158 1.72 12.73 1.71
C ARG A 158 0.35 12.84 2.35
N TYR A 159 0.27 12.92 3.68
CA TYR A 159 -1.01 12.99 4.38
C TYR A 159 -1.81 14.23 3.96
N ALA A 160 -3.00 14.03 3.40
CA ALA A 160 -3.78 15.10 2.77
C ALA A 160 -5.25 15.17 3.25
N TYR A 161 -5.56 14.53 4.39
CA TYR A 161 -6.96 14.48 4.88
C TYR A 161 -7.29 15.60 5.88
N GLY A 162 -6.33 16.45 6.19
CA GLY A 162 -6.52 17.59 7.09
C GLY A 162 -6.81 17.19 8.55
N GLY A 163 -7.39 18.11 9.31
CA GLY A 163 -7.76 17.86 10.71
C GLY A 163 -6.57 17.83 11.66
N SER A 164 -6.72 17.10 12.78
CA SER A 164 -5.67 16.90 13.78
C SER A 164 -5.31 15.42 13.84
N PRO A 165 -4.41 14.92 12.96
CA PRO A 165 -4.01 13.53 12.97
C PRO A 165 -3.07 13.24 14.14
N ILE A 166 -3.25 12.06 14.75
CA ILE A 166 -2.30 11.46 15.70
C ILE A 166 -1.79 10.18 15.07
N PHE A 167 -0.53 10.16 14.65
CA PHE A 167 0.12 8.97 14.11
C PHE A 167 0.50 8.03 15.24
N ILE A 168 0.00 6.81 15.18
CA ILE A 168 0.20 5.78 16.20
C ILE A 168 1.04 4.66 15.58
N ALA A 169 2.19 4.38 16.16
CA ALA A 169 3.06 3.32 15.69
C ALA A 169 3.74 2.58 16.85
N ASP A 170 4.25 1.40 16.59
CA ASP A 170 4.95 0.60 17.55
C ASP A 170 6.36 1.18 17.86
N ARG A 171 7.04 0.59 18.83
CA ARG A 171 8.41 0.98 19.20
C ARG A 171 9.45 0.79 18.09
N GLY A 172 9.14 0.00 17.06
CA GLY A 172 10.01 -0.21 15.90
C GLY A 172 10.24 1.09 15.14
N PHE A 173 9.25 1.98 15.12
CA PHE A 173 9.29 3.27 14.44
C PHE A 173 9.92 4.41 15.28
N SER A 174 10.38 4.13 16.50
CA SER A 174 11.03 5.13 17.35
C SER A 174 12.39 5.55 16.78
N SER A 175 12.43 6.67 16.05
CA SER A 175 13.66 7.25 15.51
C SER A 175 13.55 8.79 15.45
N TYR A 176 14.70 9.46 15.56
CA TYR A 176 14.76 10.92 15.48
C TYR A 176 14.22 11.47 14.16
N ASN A 177 14.49 10.78 13.06
CA ASN A 177 14.01 11.19 11.74
C ASN A 177 12.48 11.17 11.66
N VAL A 178 11.83 10.13 12.19
CA VAL A 178 10.37 10.03 12.25
C VAL A 178 9.78 11.15 13.12
N PHE A 179 10.40 11.45 14.26
CA PHE A 179 9.95 12.53 15.13
C PHE A 179 10.14 13.92 14.48
N ALA A 180 11.26 14.14 13.79
CA ALA A 180 11.51 15.38 13.07
C ALA A 180 10.46 15.59 11.96
N HIS A 181 10.18 14.58 11.14
CA HIS A 181 9.13 14.65 10.11
C HIS A 181 7.75 14.91 10.69
N ALA A 182 7.40 14.31 11.83
CA ALA A 182 6.12 14.57 12.48
C ALA A 182 6.02 16.04 12.93
N ILE A 183 7.08 16.59 13.52
CA ILE A 183 7.15 17.99 13.96
C ILE A 183 7.07 18.95 12.76
N GLU A 184 7.86 18.70 11.70
CA GLU A 184 7.88 19.50 10.47
C GLU A 184 6.53 19.53 9.76
N ASN A 185 5.83 18.40 9.74
CA ASN A 185 4.48 18.30 9.18
C ASN A 185 3.38 18.78 10.13
N ASN A 186 3.74 19.25 11.34
CA ASN A 186 2.80 19.69 12.37
C ASN A 186 1.72 18.65 12.68
N VAL A 187 2.14 17.40 12.83
CA VAL A 187 1.27 16.28 13.20
C VAL A 187 1.66 15.72 14.56
N ASP A 188 0.66 15.32 15.34
CA ASP A 188 0.89 14.64 16.60
C ASP A 188 1.28 13.18 16.38
N PHE A 189 2.06 12.60 17.29
CA PHE A 189 2.42 11.20 17.24
C PHE A 189 2.36 10.52 18.61
N LEU A 190 2.03 9.24 18.61
CA LEU A 190 2.04 8.36 19.77
C LEU A 190 2.83 7.10 19.40
N ILE A 191 4.10 7.09 19.74
CA ILE A 191 5.02 5.98 19.47
C ILE A 191 5.56 5.47 20.81
N ARG A 192 5.43 4.15 21.04
CA ARG A 192 6.01 3.53 22.23
C ARG A 192 7.53 3.66 22.18
N ALA A 193 8.13 4.42 23.12
CA ALA A 193 9.58 4.53 23.20
C ALA A 193 10.21 3.19 23.62
N LYS A 194 11.41 2.91 23.11
CA LYS A 194 12.31 1.91 23.72
C LYS A 194 12.79 2.48 25.04
N ASP A 195 13.08 1.62 26.02
CA ASP A 195 13.74 2.06 27.25
C ASP A 195 15.01 2.82 26.85
N LEU A 196 14.95 4.11 26.98
CA LEU A 196 16.07 5.00 26.67
C LEU A 196 17.07 4.85 27.83
N ASN A 197 18.20 4.22 27.56
CA ASN A 197 19.35 4.31 28.47
C ASN A 197 19.76 5.79 28.46
N VAL A 198 19.34 6.52 29.48
CA VAL A 198 19.47 7.99 29.63
C VAL A 198 20.93 8.44 29.41
N GLN A 199 21.92 7.59 29.78
CA GLN A 199 23.33 7.84 29.58
C GLN A 199 23.75 7.96 28.09
N ARG A 200 23.13 7.20 27.20
CA ARG A 200 23.35 7.30 25.72
C ARG A 200 22.70 8.52 25.10
N PHE A 201 21.66 9.03 25.73
CA PHE A 201 20.87 10.16 25.20
C PHE A 201 21.52 11.53 25.50
N LEU A 202 22.25 11.64 26.60
CA LEU A 202 22.87 12.89 27.05
C LEU A 202 24.33 13.04 26.62
N GLY A 203 24.91 12.06 25.90
CA GLY A 203 26.30 12.14 25.48
C GLY A 203 27.30 12.23 26.65
N VAL A 204 26.89 11.85 27.87
CA VAL A 204 27.70 11.85 29.07
C VAL A 204 28.23 10.44 29.25
N GLY A 205 29.40 10.18 28.67
CA GLY A 205 30.21 9.00 28.84
C GLY A 205 31.65 9.41 28.95
#